data_5f6a46dadc503376ab3e0d4daf0a9816
#
_entry.id   5f6a46dadc503376ab3e0d4daf0a9816
#
_cell.length_a   1.000
_cell.length_b   1.000
_cell.length_c   1.000
_cell.angle_alpha   90.00
_cell.angle_beta   90.00
_cell.angle_gamma   90.00
#
_symmetry.space_group_name_H-M   'P 1'
#
loop_
_entity.id
_entity.type
_entity.pdbx_description
1 polymer ?
#
loop_
_entity_poly.entity_id
_entity_poly.type
_entity_poly.pdbx_seq_one_letter_code
_entity_poly.pdbx_strand_id
1 'polypeptide(L)'
;AYIADEANKALQTAGIDQLKVGWSAYSKSESARKLPSFVEKDLNPVLAVNSALDVLLANDKDVFLLGEDIGPFGGPFKATKGLFEKYGRQQIKDMPLAESGFTGFAVGAAEMGMRPVVEMQFSDFSTDAVTQIGVNAGTYFFRTGETLPLTIRMPGGGGLSYGPFHSQDLEGLFGTFPGLKIVYPSVVEDYFSLLIGSVYDDNPVLFFENKFLQRRIHGDVNFDGTIPELFGARVCRE
;
A
#
# COMPACT_ATOMS: atom_id res chain seq x y z
N ALA A 1 7.46 10.16 20.69
CA ALA A 1 6.58 10.69 21.74
C ALA A 1 7.07 12.04 22.26
N TYR A 2 8.26 12.14 22.83
CA TYR A 2 8.77 13.38 23.48
C TYR A 2 8.82 14.60 22.52
N ILE A 3 9.35 14.43 21.30
CA ILE A 3 9.43 15.53 20.31
C ILE A 3 8.05 15.98 19.87
N ALA A 4 7.09 15.07 19.72
CA ALA A 4 5.72 15.39 19.37
C ALA A 4 5.01 16.18 20.49
N ASP A 5 5.26 15.83 21.75
CA ASP A 5 4.69 16.53 22.91
C ASP A 5 5.22 17.96 23.06
N GLU A 6 6.51 18.18 22.85
CA GLU A 6 7.11 19.53 22.88
C GLU A 6 6.66 20.40 21.71
N ALA A 7 6.55 19.83 20.51
CA ALA A 7 5.99 20.51 19.36
C ALA A 7 4.52 20.92 19.60
N ASN A 8 3.72 20.01 20.14
CA ASN A 8 2.32 20.25 20.47
C ASN A 8 2.15 21.36 21.55
N LYS A 9 3.03 21.39 22.58
CA LYS A 9 3.03 22.48 23.57
C LYS A 9 3.37 23.84 22.96
N ALA A 10 4.35 23.90 22.06
CA ALA A 10 4.73 25.12 21.36
C ALA A 10 3.58 25.64 20.49
N LEU A 11 2.83 24.76 19.86
CA LEU A 11 1.69 25.10 18.99
C LEU A 11 0.47 25.56 19.79
N GLN A 12 0.20 24.94 20.95
CA GLN A 12 -0.84 25.43 21.89
C GLN A 12 -0.55 26.86 22.33
N THR A 13 0.72 27.15 22.62
CA THR A 13 1.15 28.50 23.00
C THR A 13 0.97 29.50 21.86
N ALA A 14 1.05 29.05 20.61
CA ALA A 14 0.82 29.84 19.41
C ALA A 14 -0.66 29.94 18.97
N GLY A 15 -1.59 29.27 19.70
CA GLY A 15 -3.02 29.26 19.36
C GLY A 15 -3.36 28.41 18.12
N ILE A 16 -2.49 27.49 17.74
CA ILE A 16 -2.67 26.62 16.58
C ILE A 16 -3.33 25.32 17.03
N ASP A 17 -4.39 24.90 16.34
CA ASP A 17 -5.13 23.67 16.65
C ASP A 17 -4.22 22.42 16.52
N GLN A 18 -4.10 21.67 17.64
CA GLN A 18 -3.26 20.48 17.74
C GLN A 18 -3.59 19.38 16.73
N LEU A 19 -4.85 19.30 16.28
CA LEU A 19 -5.31 18.25 15.36
C LEU A 19 -4.76 18.39 13.94
N LYS A 20 -4.12 19.53 13.63
CA LYS A 20 -3.55 19.80 12.31
C LYS A 20 -2.05 19.57 12.21
N VAL A 21 -1.40 19.12 13.28
CA VAL A 21 0.06 18.92 13.30
C VAL A 21 0.40 17.48 13.60
N GLY A 22 0.53 16.72 12.58
CA GLY A 22 0.99 15.34 12.59
C GLY A 22 1.65 15.00 11.27
N TRP A 23 2.40 13.91 11.26
CA TRP A 23 3.00 13.38 10.03
C TRP A 23 2.02 12.55 9.22
N SER A 24 0.93 12.11 9.84
CA SER A 24 -0.10 11.28 9.21
C SER A 24 -1.48 11.82 9.53
N ALA A 25 -2.39 11.70 8.58
CA ALA A 25 -3.81 11.88 8.85
C ALA A 25 -4.27 10.82 9.84
N TYR A 26 -4.89 11.22 10.93
CA TYR A 26 -5.68 10.30 11.72
C TYR A 26 -6.95 10.01 10.92
N SER A 27 -6.94 8.90 10.23
CA SER A 27 -8.16 8.34 9.67
C SER A 27 -9.08 8.00 10.83
N LYS A 28 -9.95 8.93 11.21
CA LYS A 28 -11.26 8.49 11.69
C LYS A 28 -11.93 7.98 10.42
N SER A 29 -11.61 6.77 10.04
CA SER A 29 -12.42 6.12 9.02
C SER A 29 -13.82 5.97 9.61
N GLU A 30 -14.64 6.98 9.45
CA GLU A 30 -16.08 6.80 9.35
C GLU A 30 -16.33 5.94 8.10
N SER A 31 -15.57 4.87 7.93
CA SER A 31 -15.85 3.94 6.86
C SER A 31 -17.05 3.09 7.27
N ALA A 32 -18.22 3.73 7.24
CA ALA A 32 -19.47 3.02 7.00
C ALA A 32 -19.44 2.26 5.66
N ARG A 33 -18.33 2.33 4.91
CA ARG A 33 -18.13 1.60 3.66
C ARG A 33 -17.89 0.13 4.00
N LYS A 34 -18.84 -0.70 3.59
CA LYS A 34 -18.70 -2.15 3.62
C LYS A 34 -18.45 -2.65 2.21
N LEU A 35 -17.46 -3.51 2.08
CA LEU A 35 -17.23 -4.28 0.88
C LEU A 35 -18.07 -5.58 0.91
N PRO A 36 -18.24 -6.27 -0.23
CA PRO A 36 -18.77 -7.62 -0.22
C PRO A 36 -17.90 -8.54 0.64
N SER A 37 -18.53 -9.47 1.36
CA SER A 37 -17.81 -10.54 2.03
C SER A 37 -17.11 -11.42 1.01
N PHE A 38 -15.94 -11.93 1.37
CA PHE A 38 -15.14 -12.81 0.53
C PHE A 38 -14.66 -14.01 1.34
N VAL A 39 -14.95 -15.20 0.85
CA VAL A 39 -14.52 -16.46 1.50
C VAL A 39 -13.95 -17.38 0.44
N GLU A 40 -12.68 -17.73 0.56
CA GLU A 40 -12.02 -18.68 -0.32
C GLU A 40 -10.97 -19.46 0.46
N LYS A 41 -10.81 -20.75 0.11
CA LYS A 41 -9.91 -21.67 0.79
C LYS A 41 -8.67 -21.94 -0.03
N ASP A 42 -7.59 -22.27 0.69
CA ASP A 42 -6.33 -22.74 0.13
C ASP A 42 -5.69 -21.77 -0.87
N LEU A 43 -5.83 -20.47 -0.65
CA LEU A 43 -5.13 -19.46 -1.42
C LEU A 43 -3.65 -19.39 -1.05
N ASN A 44 -2.81 -19.01 -2.01
CA ASN A 44 -1.48 -18.49 -1.72
C ASN A 44 -1.50 -16.95 -1.69
N PRO A 45 -0.45 -16.27 -1.19
CA PRO A 45 -0.39 -14.81 -1.13
C PRO A 45 -0.65 -14.09 -2.45
N VAL A 46 -0.17 -14.62 -3.58
CA VAL A 46 -0.38 -14.01 -4.91
C VAL A 46 -1.87 -14.01 -5.28
N LEU A 47 -2.56 -15.13 -5.05
CA LEU A 47 -3.99 -15.24 -5.29
C LEU A 47 -4.80 -14.39 -4.31
N ALA A 48 -4.40 -14.32 -3.04
CA ALA A 48 -5.04 -13.46 -2.06
C ALA A 48 -4.94 -11.97 -2.44
N VAL A 49 -3.76 -11.52 -2.90
CA VAL A 49 -3.57 -10.16 -3.43
C VAL A 49 -4.42 -9.94 -4.69
N ASN A 50 -4.43 -10.89 -5.63
CA ASN A 50 -5.25 -10.77 -6.85
C ASN A 50 -6.73 -10.62 -6.52
N SER A 51 -7.25 -11.47 -5.60
CA SER A 51 -8.65 -11.40 -5.16
C SER A 51 -8.97 -10.09 -4.43
N ALA A 52 -8.05 -9.58 -3.58
CA ALA A 52 -8.23 -8.29 -2.92
C ALA A 52 -8.31 -7.14 -3.94
N LEU A 53 -7.42 -7.14 -4.94
CA LEU A 53 -7.43 -6.15 -6.03
C LEU A 53 -8.72 -6.25 -6.86
N ASP A 54 -9.20 -7.46 -7.13
CA ASP A 54 -10.48 -7.67 -7.84
C ASP A 54 -11.67 -7.10 -7.06
N VAL A 55 -11.73 -7.35 -5.76
CA VAL A 55 -12.76 -6.78 -4.87
C VAL A 55 -12.70 -5.25 -4.87
N LEU A 56 -11.51 -4.66 -4.76
CA LEU A 56 -11.31 -3.22 -4.76
C LEU A 56 -11.76 -2.57 -6.07
N LEU A 57 -11.27 -3.07 -7.20
CA LEU A 57 -11.59 -2.55 -8.54
C LEU A 57 -13.08 -2.68 -8.90
N ALA A 58 -13.71 -3.77 -8.44
CA ALA A 58 -15.14 -4.00 -8.70
C ALA A 58 -16.05 -3.05 -7.90
N ASN A 59 -15.61 -2.56 -6.74
CA ASN A 59 -16.46 -1.83 -5.81
C ASN A 59 -16.11 -0.35 -5.67
N ASP A 60 -14.97 0.08 -6.24
CA ASP A 60 -14.52 1.48 -6.17
C ASP A 60 -13.85 1.91 -7.48
N LYS A 61 -14.51 2.80 -8.20
CA LYS A 61 -14.00 3.36 -9.47
C LYS A 61 -12.85 4.35 -9.29
N ASP A 62 -12.64 4.85 -8.06
CA ASP A 62 -11.52 5.74 -7.73
C ASP A 62 -10.24 4.95 -7.48
N VAL A 63 -10.35 3.62 -7.30
CA VAL A 63 -9.22 2.69 -7.25
C VAL A 63 -8.75 2.35 -8.66
N PHE A 64 -7.47 2.50 -8.89
CA PHE A 64 -6.82 2.02 -10.12
C PHE A 64 -5.39 1.54 -9.84
N LEU A 65 -4.94 0.62 -10.68
CA LEU A 65 -3.59 0.05 -10.60
C LEU A 65 -2.68 0.72 -11.62
N LEU A 66 -1.42 0.91 -11.24
CA LEU A 66 -0.38 1.36 -12.15
C LEU A 66 0.97 0.72 -11.78
N GLY A 67 1.75 0.40 -12.79
CA GLY A 67 3.04 -0.26 -12.65
C GLY A 67 3.50 -0.84 -13.98
N GLU A 68 4.62 -1.52 -13.98
CA GLU A 68 5.21 -2.11 -15.16
C GLU A 68 4.70 -3.53 -15.37
N ASP A 69 4.33 -3.85 -16.63
CA ASP A 69 3.84 -5.17 -17.04
C ASP A 69 2.61 -5.68 -16.27
N ILE A 70 1.85 -4.82 -15.62
CA ILE A 70 0.69 -5.21 -14.81
C ILE A 70 -0.59 -5.40 -15.63
N GLY A 71 -0.62 -4.95 -16.88
CA GLY A 71 -1.76 -5.09 -17.79
C GLY A 71 -1.92 -6.52 -18.33
N PRO A 72 -1.89 -6.75 -19.65
CA PRO A 72 -2.14 -8.08 -20.22
C PRO A 72 -1.16 -9.17 -19.73
N PHE A 73 0.07 -8.78 -19.36
CA PHE A 73 1.04 -9.72 -18.82
C PHE A 73 0.70 -10.18 -17.40
N GLY A 74 0.00 -9.35 -16.62
CA GLY A 74 -0.49 -9.68 -15.28
C GLY A 74 0.54 -9.56 -14.16
N GLY A 75 1.55 -8.71 -14.34
CA GLY A 75 2.63 -8.48 -13.39
C GLY A 75 3.70 -9.58 -13.40
N PRO A 76 4.92 -9.29 -12.91
CA PRO A 76 6.02 -10.26 -12.87
C PRO A 76 5.71 -11.48 -12.00
N PHE A 77 4.96 -11.28 -10.92
CA PHE A 77 4.53 -12.35 -9.99
C PHE A 77 3.10 -12.84 -10.25
N LYS A 78 2.41 -12.30 -11.27
CA LYS A 78 1.02 -12.65 -11.64
C LYS A 78 -0.05 -12.21 -10.65
N ALA A 79 0.26 -11.22 -9.83
CA ALA A 79 -0.69 -10.67 -8.88
C ALA A 79 -1.86 -9.90 -9.55
N THR A 80 -1.66 -9.39 -10.78
CA THR A 80 -2.70 -8.67 -11.55
C THR A 80 -3.26 -9.47 -12.73
N LYS A 81 -2.92 -10.78 -12.81
CA LYS A 81 -3.37 -11.63 -13.92
C LYS A 81 -4.90 -11.68 -14.02
N GLY A 82 -5.42 -11.44 -15.23
CA GLY A 82 -6.86 -11.47 -15.54
C GLY A 82 -7.61 -10.17 -15.21
N LEU A 83 -7.00 -9.27 -14.45
CA LEU A 83 -7.66 -8.01 -14.08
C LEU A 83 -7.75 -7.03 -15.24
N PHE A 84 -6.75 -7.00 -16.11
CA PHE A 84 -6.77 -6.11 -17.29
C PHE A 84 -7.92 -6.42 -18.24
N GLU A 85 -8.19 -7.69 -18.50
CA GLU A 85 -9.28 -8.15 -19.32
C GLU A 85 -10.64 -7.76 -18.74
N LYS A 86 -10.74 -7.70 -17.41
CA LYS A 86 -11.97 -7.39 -16.68
C LYS A 86 -12.22 -5.89 -16.56
N TYR A 87 -11.18 -5.10 -16.27
CA TYR A 87 -11.30 -3.69 -15.89
C TYR A 87 -10.72 -2.70 -16.92
N GLY A 88 -9.93 -3.18 -17.86
CA GLY A 88 -9.38 -2.39 -18.96
C GLY A 88 -8.39 -1.30 -18.56
N ARG A 89 -8.00 -0.49 -19.53
CA ARG A 89 -6.98 0.56 -19.38
C ARG A 89 -7.36 1.72 -18.44
N GLN A 90 -8.64 1.87 -18.14
CA GLN A 90 -9.06 2.95 -17.23
C GLN A 90 -8.62 2.69 -15.81
N GLN A 91 -8.75 1.45 -15.34
CA GLN A 91 -8.38 1.07 -13.99
C GLN A 91 -7.04 0.31 -13.91
N ILE A 92 -6.46 -0.16 -15.03
CA ILE A 92 -5.15 -0.83 -15.02
C ILE A 92 -4.24 -0.19 -16.07
N LYS A 93 -3.17 0.43 -15.62
CA LYS A 93 -2.27 1.24 -16.42
C LYS A 93 -0.86 0.64 -16.45
N ASP A 94 -0.48 0.05 -17.59
CA ASP A 94 0.92 -0.25 -17.84
C ASP A 94 1.71 1.05 -17.99
N MET A 95 2.76 1.17 -17.21
CA MET A 95 3.65 2.31 -17.16
C MET A 95 4.99 1.97 -17.80
N PRO A 96 5.71 2.96 -18.35
CA PRO A 96 7.07 2.76 -18.80
C PRO A 96 8.02 2.52 -17.62
N LEU A 97 9.20 1.98 -17.87
CA LEU A 97 10.30 1.82 -16.90
C LEU A 97 10.76 3.20 -16.39
N ALA A 98 10.07 3.72 -15.39
CA ALA A 98 10.32 5.03 -14.80
C ALA A 98 9.65 5.11 -13.41
N GLU A 99 10.18 4.40 -12.43
CA GLU A 99 9.56 4.21 -11.12
C GLU A 99 9.31 5.54 -10.40
N SER A 100 10.25 6.47 -10.47
CA SER A 100 10.05 7.83 -9.96
C SER A 100 8.91 8.56 -10.69
N GLY A 101 8.83 8.40 -12.01
CA GLY A 101 7.83 9.05 -12.85
C GLY A 101 6.41 8.58 -12.55
N PHE A 102 6.17 7.28 -12.57
CA PHE A 102 4.82 6.77 -12.32
C PHE A 102 4.42 6.84 -10.84
N THR A 103 5.38 6.78 -9.90
CA THR A 103 5.08 7.06 -8.49
C THR A 103 4.68 8.52 -8.30
N GLY A 104 5.37 9.47 -8.93
CA GLY A 104 4.97 10.87 -8.92
C GLY A 104 3.59 11.11 -9.54
N PHE A 105 3.26 10.40 -10.63
CA PHE A 105 1.91 10.42 -11.19
C PHE A 105 0.87 9.90 -10.18
N ALA A 106 1.17 8.82 -9.46
CA ALA A 106 0.29 8.27 -8.42
C ALA A 106 0.09 9.26 -7.26
N VAL A 107 1.15 9.96 -6.82
CA VAL A 107 1.03 11.03 -5.82
C VAL A 107 0.04 12.09 -6.28
N GLY A 108 0.21 12.63 -7.50
CA GLY A 108 -0.71 13.63 -8.04
C GLY A 108 -2.15 13.13 -8.20
N ALA A 109 -2.35 11.86 -8.56
CA ALA A 109 -3.68 11.25 -8.63
C ALA A 109 -4.33 11.14 -7.25
N ALA A 110 -3.55 10.78 -6.22
CA ALA A 110 -4.04 10.72 -4.85
C ALA A 110 -4.40 12.12 -4.31
N GLU A 111 -3.63 13.15 -4.65
CA GLU A 111 -3.95 14.56 -4.36
C GLU A 111 -5.28 15.01 -4.97
N MET A 112 -5.66 14.40 -6.09
CA MET A 112 -6.95 14.66 -6.77
C MET A 112 -8.10 13.77 -6.25
N GLY A 113 -7.89 13.01 -5.17
CA GLY A 113 -8.91 12.19 -4.52
C GLY A 113 -9.06 10.77 -5.07
N MET A 114 -8.18 10.34 -5.99
CA MET A 114 -8.12 8.94 -6.45
C MET A 114 -7.40 8.07 -5.41
N ARG A 115 -7.56 6.76 -5.54
CA ARG A 115 -6.88 5.76 -4.70
C ARG A 115 -5.96 4.86 -5.56
N PRO A 116 -4.79 5.39 -5.98
CA PRO A 116 -3.85 4.62 -6.78
C PRO A 116 -3.19 3.50 -5.98
N VAL A 117 -3.07 2.36 -6.62
CA VAL A 117 -2.25 1.22 -6.15
C VAL A 117 -1.10 1.04 -7.12
N VAL A 118 0.07 1.43 -6.69
CA VAL A 118 1.32 1.26 -7.46
C VAL A 118 1.85 -0.15 -7.24
N GLU A 119 2.24 -0.85 -8.30
CA GLU A 119 3.03 -2.08 -8.20
C GLU A 119 4.47 -1.79 -8.64
N MET A 120 5.42 -1.87 -7.70
CA MET A 120 6.83 -2.01 -8.03
C MET A 120 7.10 -3.45 -8.47
N GLN A 121 7.87 -3.66 -9.53
CA GLN A 121 8.24 -5.03 -9.92
C GLN A 121 9.02 -5.74 -8.81
N PHE A 122 9.94 -5.00 -8.18
CA PHE A 122 10.68 -5.40 -6.97
C PHE A 122 10.82 -4.22 -6.04
N SER A 123 10.87 -4.48 -4.73
CA SER A 123 11.11 -3.43 -3.73
C SER A 123 12.40 -2.67 -4.00
N ASP A 124 13.41 -3.36 -4.52
CA ASP A 124 14.72 -2.80 -4.89
C ASP A 124 14.62 -1.57 -5.79
N PHE A 125 13.69 -1.56 -6.73
CA PHE A 125 13.51 -0.47 -7.71
C PHE A 125 12.81 0.75 -7.12
N SER A 126 12.18 0.61 -5.95
CA SER A 126 11.63 1.76 -5.24
C SER A 126 12.71 2.77 -4.79
N THR A 127 13.99 2.37 -4.84
CA THR A 127 15.12 3.29 -4.60
C THR A 127 15.18 4.44 -5.60
N ASP A 128 14.73 4.24 -6.85
CA ASP A 128 14.58 5.33 -7.83
C ASP A 128 13.46 6.30 -7.45
N ALA A 129 12.46 5.83 -6.71
CA ALA A 129 11.28 6.61 -6.32
C ALA A 129 11.35 7.17 -4.88
N VAL A 130 12.48 7.10 -4.18
CA VAL A 130 12.62 7.55 -2.76
C VAL A 130 12.15 8.99 -2.59
N THR A 131 12.46 9.88 -3.53
CA THR A 131 12.00 11.28 -3.45
C THR A 131 10.48 11.37 -3.48
N GLN A 132 9.82 10.61 -4.36
CA GLN A 132 8.36 10.63 -4.47
C GLN A 132 7.69 10.00 -3.25
N ILE A 133 8.24 8.89 -2.77
CA ILE A 133 7.70 8.14 -1.62
C ILE A 133 7.99 8.87 -0.30
N GLY A 134 9.28 9.06 0.02
CA GLY A 134 9.71 9.56 1.32
C GLY A 134 9.50 11.06 1.48
N VAL A 135 9.95 11.85 0.47
CA VAL A 135 9.94 13.30 0.56
C VAL A 135 8.57 13.86 0.19
N ASN A 136 8.00 13.48 -0.95
CA ASN A 136 6.72 14.03 -1.39
C ASN A 136 5.54 13.42 -0.63
N ALA A 137 5.32 12.12 -0.71
CA ALA A 137 4.17 11.47 -0.08
C ALA A 137 4.29 11.45 1.46
N GLY A 138 5.45 11.05 2.01
CA GLY A 138 5.64 10.95 3.45
C GLY A 138 5.52 12.27 4.21
N THR A 139 5.76 13.42 3.56
CA THR A 139 5.61 14.74 4.21
C THR A 139 4.32 15.46 3.83
N TYR A 140 3.49 14.88 2.97
CA TYR A 140 2.36 15.58 2.36
C TYR A 140 1.39 16.13 3.39
N PHE A 141 0.89 15.29 4.29
CA PHE A 141 -0.03 15.70 5.34
C PHE A 141 0.55 16.79 6.23
N PHE A 142 1.83 16.66 6.63
CA PHE A 142 2.49 17.67 7.47
C PHE A 142 2.56 19.04 6.78
N ARG A 143 2.79 19.07 5.47
CA ARG A 143 2.91 20.30 4.68
C ARG A 143 1.57 20.98 4.36
N THR A 144 0.53 20.15 4.14
CA THR A 144 -0.74 20.63 3.56
C THR A 144 -1.93 20.50 4.51
N GLY A 145 -1.88 19.56 5.46
CA GLY A 145 -3.02 19.15 6.28
C GLY A 145 -4.04 18.29 5.55
N GLU A 146 -3.75 17.88 4.29
CA GLU A 146 -4.64 17.09 3.46
C GLU A 146 -4.20 15.61 3.42
N THR A 147 -5.14 14.72 3.19
CA THR A 147 -4.88 13.27 3.07
C THR A 147 -4.21 12.91 1.76
N LEU A 148 -3.49 11.78 1.74
CA LEU A 148 -2.88 11.24 0.52
C LEU A 148 -3.06 9.72 0.48
N PRO A 149 -4.20 9.21 0.02
CA PRO A 149 -4.51 7.77 -0.02
C PRO A 149 -3.75 7.08 -1.16
N LEU A 150 -2.51 6.73 -0.92
CA LEU A 150 -1.59 6.09 -1.87
C LEU A 150 -1.14 4.75 -1.32
N THR A 151 -1.32 3.67 -2.07
CA THR A 151 -0.75 2.36 -1.72
C THR A 151 0.34 1.97 -2.70
N ILE A 152 1.50 1.54 -2.20
CA ILE A 152 2.61 1.07 -3.02
C ILE A 152 2.94 -0.37 -2.61
N ARG A 153 2.68 -1.31 -3.49
CA ARG A 153 3.03 -2.73 -3.34
C ARG A 153 4.47 -2.96 -3.73
N MET A 154 5.20 -3.66 -2.88
CA MET A 154 6.65 -3.83 -2.99
C MET A 154 7.05 -5.30 -2.77
N PRO A 155 7.03 -6.15 -3.80
CA PRO A 155 7.57 -7.50 -3.69
C PRO A 155 9.08 -7.46 -3.39
N GLY A 156 9.49 -7.95 -2.23
CA GLY A 156 10.87 -7.86 -1.73
C GLY A 156 11.38 -9.16 -1.10
N GLY A 157 12.59 -9.09 -0.55
CA GLY A 157 13.22 -10.17 0.19
C GLY A 157 14.00 -11.17 -0.64
N GLY A 158 14.92 -11.85 0.02
CA GLY A 158 15.83 -12.83 -0.56
C GLY A 158 15.24 -14.25 -0.67
N GLY A 159 16.14 -15.23 -0.81
CA GLY A 159 15.79 -16.67 -0.76
C GLY A 159 15.39 -17.32 -2.08
N LEU A 160 15.32 -16.57 -3.20
CA LEU A 160 14.93 -17.08 -4.53
C LEU A 160 16.04 -16.99 -5.58
N SER A 161 17.25 -16.59 -5.19
CA SER A 161 18.44 -16.52 -6.07
C SER A 161 18.28 -15.59 -7.29
N TYR A 162 17.50 -14.51 -7.16
CA TYR A 162 17.34 -13.48 -8.21
C TYR A 162 18.52 -12.50 -8.30
N GLY A 163 19.53 -12.65 -7.43
CA GLY A 163 20.71 -11.77 -7.39
C GLY A 163 20.47 -10.51 -6.55
N PRO A 164 21.51 -9.65 -6.41
CA PRO A 164 21.50 -8.54 -5.44
C PRO A 164 20.51 -7.42 -5.79
N PHE A 165 20.17 -7.21 -7.06
CA PHE A 165 19.25 -6.18 -7.51
C PHE A 165 17.76 -6.54 -7.35
N HIS A 166 17.47 -7.74 -6.86
CA HIS A 166 16.11 -8.27 -6.77
C HIS A 166 15.86 -8.99 -5.44
N SER A 167 16.66 -8.72 -4.42
CA SER A 167 16.65 -9.51 -3.17
C SER A 167 16.83 -8.68 -1.91
N GLN A 168 16.65 -7.37 -1.99
CA GLN A 168 16.80 -6.49 -0.84
C GLN A 168 15.49 -6.39 -0.04
N ASP A 169 15.64 -6.07 1.24
CA ASP A 169 14.57 -5.74 2.19
C ASP A 169 14.70 -4.25 2.52
N LEU A 170 13.79 -3.43 1.99
CA LEU A 170 13.89 -1.96 2.03
C LEU A 170 12.96 -1.31 3.05
N GLU A 171 12.20 -2.06 3.81
CA GLU A 171 11.31 -1.54 4.85
C GLU A 171 12.07 -0.68 5.88
N GLY A 172 13.31 -1.06 6.21
CA GLY A 172 14.17 -0.28 7.09
C GLY A 172 14.55 1.09 6.53
N LEU A 173 14.75 1.21 5.21
CA LEU A 173 15.00 2.49 4.54
C LEU A 173 13.78 3.41 4.68
N PHE A 174 12.60 2.92 4.32
CA PHE A 174 11.38 3.71 4.35
C PHE A 174 10.87 3.98 5.77
N GLY A 175 11.19 3.13 6.73
CA GLY A 175 10.89 3.34 8.14
C GLY A 175 11.53 4.59 8.75
N THR A 176 12.49 5.21 8.08
CA THR A 176 13.09 6.48 8.48
C THR A 176 12.28 7.72 8.07
N PHE A 177 11.29 7.58 7.18
CA PHE A 177 10.44 8.69 6.74
C PHE A 177 9.14 8.72 7.56
N PRO A 178 8.94 9.73 8.41
CA PRO A 178 7.67 9.89 9.11
C PRO A 178 6.55 10.20 8.12
N GLY A 179 5.33 9.76 8.45
CA GLY A 179 4.15 9.94 7.61
C GLY A 179 3.88 8.78 6.64
N LEU A 180 4.79 7.83 6.49
CA LEU A 180 4.56 6.58 5.79
C LEU A 180 4.07 5.50 6.76
N LYS A 181 3.10 4.69 6.33
CA LYS A 181 2.75 3.43 7.00
C LYS A 181 3.41 2.27 6.27
N ILE A 182 3.95 1.32 7.02
CA ILE A 182 4.58 0.11 6.47
C ILE A 182 3.76 -1.09 6.93
N VAL A 183 3.31 -1.88 5.96
CA VAL A 183 2.54 -3.11 6.17
C VAL A 183 3.34 -4.27 5.59
N TYR A 184 3.48 -5.34 6.37
CA TYR A 184 4.23 -6.53 5.94
C TYR A 184 3.48 -7.81 6.39
N PRO A 185 2.55 -8.33 5.58
CA PRO A 185 1.79 -9.53 5.92
C PRO A 185 2.66 -10.78 5.91
N SER A 186 2.32 -11.74 6.76
CA SER A 186 3.01 -13.02 6.86
C SER A 186 2.10 -14.24 6.76
N VAL A 187 0.78 -14.06 6.81
CA VAL A 187 -0.23 -15.11 6.61
C VAL A 187 -1.19 -14.70 5.49
N VAL A 188 -1.78 -15.68 4.81
CA VAL A 188 -2.54 -15.45 3.57
C VAL A 188 -3.72 -14.49 3.76
N GLU A 189 -4.47 -14.63 4.85
CA GLU A 189 -5.58 -13.73 5.17
C GLU A 189 -5.15 -12.26 5.28
N ASP A 190 -3.96 -12.00 5.84
CA ASP A 190 -3.41 -10.66 5.99
C ASP A 190 -3.01 -10.05 4.64
N TYR A 191 -2.54 -10.87 3.66
CA TYR A 191 -2.29 -10.37 2.30
C TYR A 191 -3.56 -9.83 1.64
N PHE A 192 -4.70 -10.44 1.90
CA PHE A 192 -5.99 -9.97 1.41
C PHE A 192 -6.50 -8.76 2.20
N SER A 193 -6.67 -8.93 3.52
CA SER A 193 -7.36 -7.96 4.36
C SER A 193 -6.58 -6.66 4.56
N LEU A 194 -5.27 -6.77 4.82
CA LEU A 194 -4.42 -5.59 5.01
C LEU A 194 -4.16 -4.82 3.70
N LEU A 195 -4.23 -5.48 2.53
CA LEU A 195 -4.18 -4.75 1.26
C LEU A 195 -5.44 -3.89 1.08
N ILE A 196 -6.61 -4.43 1.40
CA ILE A 196 -7.86 -3.65 1.42
C ILE A 196 -7.75 -2.48 2.40
N GLY A 197 -7.28 -2.74 3.63
CA GLY A 197 -7.05 -1.70 4.62
C GLY A 197 -6.07 -0.62 4.13
N SER A 198 -5.02 -1.02 3.42
CA SER A 198 -4.02 -0.09 2.86
C SER A 198 -4.63 0.85 1.83
N VAL A 199 -5.47 0.34 0.94
CA VAL A 199 -6.11 1.15 -0.12
C VAL A 199 -7.12 2.13 0.44
N TYR A 200 -7.76 1.79 1.54
CA TYR A 200 -8.73 2.68 2.20
C TYR A 200 -8.13 3.53 3.34
N ASP A 201 -6.84 3.39 3.61
CA ASP A 201 -6.14 4.31 4.51
C ASP A 201 -5.98 5.68 3.83
N ASP A 202 -6.09 6.74 4.61
CA ASP A 202 -5.95 8.12 4.12
C ASP A 202 -4.50 8.60 4.08
N ASN A 203 -3.55 7.74 4.42
CA ASN A 203 -2.11 8.02 4.38
C ASN A 203 -1.40 7.16 3.34
N PRO A 204 -0.18 7.53 2.93
CA PRO A 204 0.65 6.68 2.09
C PRO A 204 1.02 5.38 2.82
N VAL A 205 0.72 4.25 2.19
CA VAL A 205 1.00 2.92 2.71
C VAL A 205 1.94 2.17 1.79
N LEU A 206 3.03 1.67 2.35
CA LEU A 206 3.96 0.77 1.69
C LEU A 206 3.62 -0.66 2.09
N PHE A 207 3.13 -1.43 1.14
CA PHE A 207 2.70 -2.81 1.33
C PHE A 207 3.79 -3.75 0.82
N PHE A 208 4.65 -4.20 1.71
CA PHE A 208 5.73 -5.14 1.40
C PHE A 208 5.21 -6.57 1.29
N GLU A 209 5.67 -7.29 0.29
CA GLU A 209 5.30 -8.68 0.02
C GLU A 209 6.55 -9.55 -0.01
N ASN A 210 6.67 -10.49 0.92
CA ASN A 210 7.81 -11.39 0.92
C ASN A 210 7.70 -12.39 -0.24
N LYS A 211 8.59 -12.29 -1.22
CA LYS A 211 8.60 -13.14 -2.42
C LYS A 211 8.78 -14.63 -2.12
N PHE A 212 9.52 -14.96 -1.06
CA PHE A 212 9.72 -16.34 -0.66
C PHE A 212 8.42 -16.99 -0.18
N LEU A 213 7.55 -16.21 0.48
CA LEU A 213 6.25 -16.69 0.95
C LEU A 213 5.20 -16.81 -0.15
N GLN A 214 5.29 -16.01 -1.21
CA GLN A 214 4.23 -15.83 -2.22
C GLN A 214 3.62 -17.11 -2.78
N ARG A 215 4.40 -18.19 -2.88
CA ARG A 215 3.93 -19.49 -3.40
C ARG A 215 4.21 -20.67 -2.47
N ARG A 216 4.62 -20.41 -1.24
CA ARG A 216 5.04 -21.44 -0.29
C ARG A 216 4.10 -21.61 0.88
N ILE A 217 3.35 -20.56 1.20
CA ILE A 217 2.32 -20.66 2.22
C ILE A 217 0.95 -20.70 1.55
N HIS A 218 0.05 -21.39 2.19
CA HIS A 218 -1.35 -21.48 1.81
C HIS A 218 -2.22 -21.22 3.03
N GLY A 219 -3.41 -20.71 2.82
CA GLY A 219 -4.36 -20.42 3.89
C GLY A 219 -5.72 -19.98 3.34
N ASP A 220 -6.68 -19.99 4.25
CA ASP A 220 -8.03 -19.53 3.97
C ASP A 220 -8.12 -18.00 4.15
N VAL A 221 -8.99 -17.37 3.37
CA VAL A 221 -9.41 -15.98 3.55
C VAL A 221 -10.87 -15.97 3.94
N ASN A 222 -11.19 -15.33 5.08
CA ASN A 222 -12.54 -15.15 5.58
C ASN A 222 -12.77 -13.67 5.89
N PHE A 223 -13.11 -12.91 4.87
CA PHE A 223 -13.33 -11.47 4.96
C PHE A 223 -14.85 -11.19 5.05
N ASP A 224 -15.28 -10.52 6.10
CA ASP A 224 -16.69 -10.20 6.38
C ASP A 224 -17.19 -8.89 5.74
N GLY A 225 -16.34 -8.23 4.96
CA GLY A 225 -16.60 -6.93 4.35
C GLY A 225 -16.16 -5.73 5.19
N THR A 226 -15.65 -5.94 6.40
CA THR A 226 -15.16 -4.87 7.26
C THR A 226 -13.74 -4.49 6.88
N ILE A 227 -13.52 -3.22 6.57
CA ILE A 227 -12.18 -2.70 6.22
C ILE A 227 -11.33 -2.64 7.50
N PRO A 228 -10.19 -3.32 7.57
CA PRO A 228 -9.37 -3.33 8.78
C PRO A 228 -8.60 -2.02 8.93
N GLU A 229 -8.43 -1.60 10.17
CA GLU A 229 -7.49 -0.53 10.51
C GLU A 229 -6.05 -1.05 10.50
N LEU A 230 -5.12 -0.20 10.04
CA LEU A 230 -3.70 -0.55 9.93
C LEU A 230 -2.91 -0.14 11.19
N PHE A 231 -3.32 -0.65 12.35
CA PHE A 231 -2.63 -0.36 13.60
C PHE A 231 -2.18 -1.64 14.33
N GLY A 232 -0.93 -1.57 14.81
CA GLY A 232 -0.35 -2.61 15.64
C GLY A 232 0.14 -3.84 14.88
N ALA A 233 0.44 -4.87 15.65
CA ALA A 233 0.90 -6.16 15.17
C ALA A 233 0.14 -7.27 15.88
N ARG A 234 -0.13 -8.35 15.15
CA ARG A 234 -0.73 -9.56 15.72
C ARG A 234 0.36 -10.52 16.16
N VAL A 235 0.30 -11.00 17.39
CA VAL A 235 1.14 -12.11 17.85
C VAL A 235 0.60 -13.40 17.24
N CYS A 236 1.34 -13.99 16.31
CA CYS A 236 0.95 -15.23 15.66
C CYS A 236 1.52 -16.48 16.36
N ARG A 237 2.53 -16.33 17.21
CA ARG A 237 3.17 -17.40 17.98
C ARG A 237 3.79 -16.84 19.25
N GLU A 238 3.52 -17.47 20.39
CA GLU A 238 4.20 -17.26 21.67
C GLU A 238 5.43 -18.15 21.81
#